data_6091e7516fda93f696ac021afa01c5ea
#
_entry.id   6091e7516fda93f696ac021afa01c5ea
#
_cell.length_a   1.000
_cell.length_b   1.000
_cell.length_c   1.000
_cell.angle_alpha   90.00
_cell.angle_beta   90.00
_cell.angle_gamma   90.00
#
_symmetry.space_group_name_H-M   'P 1'
#
loop_
_entity.id
_entity.type
_entity.pdbx_description
1 polymer ?
#
loop_
_entity_poly.entity_id
_entity_poly.type
_entity_poly.pdbx_seq_one_letter_code
_entity_poly.pdbx_strand_id
1 'polypeptide(L)'
;MFQYSSQHYEGVNFSSQDLRYGELISCTFTRCIFSNGALEEITTKSCRFIECKFQGASLNGSIHTESAFENCNFSQANLFVSKFENCKMTGSDFSSSNMDGITILKGDWSYTNLRHTRFIRQDFRGGRFFEADLSEANLEKADLRNCDFTRALLSKAKLQGADIRGAKMDGVDFKTFSLKGVRMDREQSVLFALSHGAKVD
;
A
#
# COMPACT_ATOMS: atom_id res chain seq x y z
N MET A 1 5.58 -26.42 10.08
CA MET A 1 4.65 -25.52 9.37
C MET A 1 3.30 -25.64 10.06
N PHE A 2 2.72 -24.57 10.53
CA PHE A 2 1.37 -24.60 11.13
C PHE A 2 0.35 -24.06 10.12
N GLN A 3 -0.91 -24.44 10.27
CA GLN A 3 -2.01 -23.94 9.44
C GLN A 3 -3.20 -23.64 10.36
N TYR A 4 -3.72 -22.40 10.22
CA TYR A 4 -4.99 -22.02 10.82
C TYR A 4 -6.02 -21.81 9.72
N SER A 5 -7.20 -22.39 9.87
CA SER A 5 -8.29 -22.24 8.90
C SER A 5 -9.58 -21.88 9.60
N SER A 6 -10.27 -20.88 9.08
CA SER A 6 -11.59 -20.42 9.53
C SER A 6 -11.67 -20.10 11.02
N GLN A 7 -10.56 -19.59 11.59
CA GLN A 7 -10.49 -19.23 13.00
C GLN A 7 -10.81 -17.75 13.21
N HIS A 8 -11.35 -17.44 14.40
CA HIS A 8 -11.63 -16.09 14.82
C HIS A 8 -10.88 -15.79 16.12
N TYR A 9 -10.12 -14.68 16.11
CA TYR A 9 -9.36 -14.22 17.27
C TYR A 9 -9.70 -12.75 17.52
N GLU A 10 -9.93 -12.40 18.79
CA GLU A 10 -10.18 -11.03 19.20
C GLU A 10 -9.31 -10.66 20.39
N GLY A 11 -8.55 -9.56 20.27
CA GLY A 11 -7.68 -9.04 21.32
C GLY A 11 -6.51 -9.96 21.74
N VAL A 12 -6.21 -11.00 20.96
CA VAL A 12 -5.17 -11.96 21.29
C VAL A 12 -3.79 -11.40 20.98
N ASN A 13 -2.83 -11.65 21.85
CA ASN A 13 -1.43 -11.29 21.65
C ASN A 13 -0.64 -12.46 21.05
N PHE A 14 -0.17 -12.27 19.79
CA PHE A 14 0.64 -13.20 19.03
C PHE A 14 2.13 -12.83 18.99
N SER A 15 2.57 -11.76 19.66
CA SER A 15 3.94 -11.23 19.51
C SER A 15 5.05 -12.19 19.98
N SER A 16 4.73 -13.13 20.85
CA SER A 16 5.68 -14.16 21.30
C SER A 16 5.57 -15.49 20.55
N GLN A 17 4.66 -15.61 19.60
CA GLN A 17 4.48 -16.81 18.81
C GLN A 17 5.37 -16.80 17.56
N ASP A 18 5.98 -17.92 17.24
CA ASP A 18 6.67 -18.13 15.98
C ASP A 18 5.65 -18.47 14.90
N LEU A 19 5.35 -17.50 14.05
CA LEU A 19 4.38 -17.64 12.96
C LEU A 19 5.06 -17.75 11.58
N ARG A 20 6.36 -18.00 11.56
CA ARG A 20 7.13 -18.13 10.32
C ARG A 20 6.68 -19.33 9.51
N TYR A 21 6.66 -19.16 8.18
CA TYR A 21 6.29 -20.20 7.22
C TYR A 21 4.88 -20.79 7.44
N GLY A 22 4.04 -20.09 8.23
CA GLY A 22 2.69 -20.53 8.51
C GLY A 22 1.71 -20.19 7.39
N GLU A 23 0.57 -20.87 7.40
CA GLU A 23 -0.52 -20.60 6.48
C GLU A 23 -1.80 -20.24 7.25
N LEU A 24 -2.40 -19.10 6.89
CA LEU A 24 -3.66 -18.62 7.43
C LEU A 24 -4.70 -18.59 6.30
N ILE A 25 -5.80 -19.33 6.46
CA ILE A 25 -6.85 -19.42 5.45
C ILE A 25 -8.18 -19.01 6.06
N SER A 26 -8.84 -17.99 5.47
CA SER A 26 -10.17 -17.54 5.88
C SER A 26 -10.29 -17.20 7.37
N CYS A 27 -9.19 -16.78 8.00
CA CYS A 27 -9.16 -16.41 9.41
C CYS A 27 -9.52 -14.92 9.60
N THR A 28 -10.10 -14.61 10.75
CA THR A 28 -10.38 -13.23 11.15
C THR A 28 -9.66 -12.90 12.45
N PHE A 29 -8.93 -11.80 12.44
CA PHE A 29 -8.21 -11.26 13.60
C PHE A 29 -8.72 -9.83 13.84
N THR A 30 -9.29 -9.58 15.01
CA THR A 30 -9.78 -8.26 15.40
C THR A 30 -8.99 -7.76 16.61
N ARG A 31 -8.39 -6.58 16.51
CA ARG A 31 -7.61 -5.94 17.59
C ARG A 31 -6.49 -6.85 18.16
N CYS A 32 -5.97 -7.76 17.33
CA CYS A 32 -4.88 -8.65 17.72
C CYS A 32 -3.52 -7.96 17.66
N ILE A 33 -2.55 -8.45 18.44
CA ILE A 33 -1.21 -7.88 18.54
C ILE A 33 -0.20 -8.85 17.95
N PHE A 34 0.46 -8.42 16.87
CA PHE A 34 1.56 -9.11 16.19
C PHE A 34 2.86 -8.28 16.27
N SER A 35 2.90 -7.26 17.14
CA SER A 35 4.03 -6.33 17.22
C SER A 35 5.33 -7.06 17.56
N ASN A 36 6.39 -6.74 16.80
CA ASN A 36 7.71 -7.38 16.87
C ASN A 36 7.66 -8.91 16.68
N GLY A 37 6.56 -9.45 16.15
CA GLY A 37 6.38 -10.88 15.92
C GLY A 37 7.18 -11.39 14.73
N ALA A 38 7.51 -12.69 14.76
CA ALA A 38 8.17 -13.41 13.68
C ALA A 38 7.11 -14.00 12.74
N LEU A 39 6.89 -13.34 11.59
CA LEU A 39 5.92 -13.71 10.56
C LEU A 39 6.58 -13.82 9.17
N GLU A 40 7.89 -14.08 9.12
CA GLU A 40 8.62 -14.22 7.87
C GLU A 40 8.02 -15.36 7.03
N GLU A 41 7.85 -15.09 5.75
CA GLU A 41 7.32 -16.03 4.76
C GLU A 41 5.94 -16.62 5.13
N ILE A 42 5.17 -15.92 5.99
CA ILE A 42 3.78 -16.32 6.26
C ILE A 42 2.93 -16.14 5.00
N THR A 43 1.99 -17.05 4.81
CA THR A 43 0.99 -16.95 3.72
C THR A 43 -0.39 -16.69 4.30
N THR A 44 -1.12 -15.72 3.75
CA THR A 44 -2.52 -15.48 4.12
C THR A 44 -3.40 -15.53 2.87
N LYS A 45 -4.53 -16.24 2.96
CA LYS A 45 -5.52 -16.32 1.90
C LYS A 45 -6.91 -16.03 2.45
N SER A 46 -7.59 -15.04 1.86
CA SER A 46 -8.95 -14.63 2.24
C SER A 46 -9.10 -14.33 3.75
N CYS A 47 -8.03 -13.84 4.37
CA CYS A 47 -8.02 -13.49 5.79
C CYS A 47 -8.46 -12.04 6.01
N ARG A 48 -8.93 -11.74 7.24
CA ARG A 48 -9.27 -10.38 7.65
C ARG A 48 -8.52 -10.02 8.92
N PHE A 49 -7.80 -8.91 8.88
CA PHE A 49 -7.13 -8.29 10.01
C PHE A 49 -7.74 -6.90 10.20
N ILE A 50 -8.41 -6.68 11.32
CA ILE A 50 -9.14 -5.45 11.63
C ILE A 50 -8.52 -4.82 12.87
N GLU A 51 -8.03 -3.57 12.75
CA GLU A 51 -7.41 -2.81 13.84
C GLU A 51 -6.25 -3.57 14.51
N CYS A 52 -5.54 -4.42 13.76
CA CYS A 52 -4.42 -5.21 14.29
C CYS A 52 -3.11 -4.41 14.31
N LYS A 53 -2.23 -4.78 15.25
CA LYS A 53 -0.92 -4.14 15.44
C LYS A 53 0.19 -5.04 14.91
N PHE A 54 0.86 -4.60 13.82
CA PHE A 54 2.04 -5.24 13.22
C PHE A 54 3.30 -4.38 13.38
N GLN A 55 3.29 -3.43 14.31
CA GLN A 55 4.42 -2.53 14.53
C GLN A 55 5.70 -3.31 14.78
N GLY A 56 6.76 -3.04 13.99
CA GLY A 56 8.06 -3.72 14.09
C GLY A 56 8.04 -5.20 13.74
N ALA A 57 6.92 -5.76 13.25
CA ALA A 57 6.83 -7.18 12.89
C ALA A 57 7.70 -7.51 11.68
N SER A 58 8.27 -8.72 11.67
CA SER A 58 9.02 -9.27 10.54
C SER A 58 8.07 -10.02 9.61
N LEU A 59 7.75 -9.42 8.46
CA LEU A 59 6.86 -9.96 7.43
C LEU A 59 7.60 -10.16 6.09
N ASN A 60 8.93 -10.12 6.10
CA ASN A 60 9.71 -10.26 4.87
C ASN A 60 9.41 -11.58 4.16
N GLY A 61 9.24 -11.52 2.84
CA GLY A 61 8.89 -12.66 2.01
C GLY A 61 7.45 -13.17 2.18
N SER A 62 6.61 -12.49 2.97
CA SER A 62 5.22 -12.93 3.17
C SER A 62 4.38 -12.80 1.89
N ILE A 63 3.35 -13.64 1.76
CA ILE A 63 2.44 -13.64 0.61
C ILE A 63 1.00 -13.51 1.11
N HIS A 64 0.33 -12.47 0.65
CA HIS A 64 -1.04 -12.16 1.01
C HIS A 64 -1.91 -12.13 -0.24
N THR A 65 -2.94 -12.99 -0.28
CA THR A 65 -3.87 -13.07 -1.42
C THR A 65 -5.29 -12.87 -0.92
N GLU A 66 -6.03 -11.98 -1.59
CA GLU A 66 -7.45 -11.71 -1.31
C GLU A 66 -7.73 -11.40 0.18
N SER A 67 -6.72 -10.91 0.90
CA SER A 67 -6.81 -10.64 2.33
C SER A 67 -7.03 -9.17 2.61
N ALA A 68 -7.68 -8.86 3.73
CA ALA A 68 -7.96 -7.50 4.16
C ALA A 68 -7.17 -7.16 5.44
N PHE A 69 -6.54 -5.99 5.43
CA PHE A 69 -5.85 -5.39 6.56
C PHE A 69 -6.44 -3.99 6.75
N GLU A 70 -7.49 -3.89 7.54
CA GLU A 70 -8.26 -2.67 7.71
C GLU A 70 -7.84 -1.94 8.99
N ASN A 71 -7.41 -0.68 8.89
CA ASN A 71 -6.94 0.14 10.00
C ASN A 71 -5.82 -0.52 10.81
N CYS A 72 -4.94 -1.27 10.15
CA CYS A 72 -3.82 -1.94 10.80
C CYS A 72 -2.59 -1.04 10.89
N ASN A 73 -1.78 -1.23 11.93
CA ASN A 73 -0.53 -0.50 12.10
C ASN A 73 0.66 -1.38 11.72
N PHE A 74 1.30 -1.06 10.57
CA PHE A 74 2.54 -1.67 10.08
C PHE A 74 3.76 -0.77 10.28
N SER A 75 3.66 0.27 11.11
CA SER A 75 4.79 1.16 11.32
C SER A 75 6.04 0.39 11.75
N GLN A 76 7.19 0.71 11.14
CA GLN A 76 8.48 0.03 11.40
C GLN A 76 8.49 -1.47 11.05
N ALA A 77 7.44 -2.04 10.45
CA ALA A 77 7.43 -3.43 10.03
C ALA A 77 8.42 -3.68 8.87
N ASN A 78 8.98 -4.89 8.84
CA ASN A 78 9.80 -5.34 7.71
C ASN A 78 8.94 -6.12 6.71
N LEU A 79 8.62 -5.49 5.58
CA LEU A 79 7.85 -6.04 4.47
C LEU A 79 8.72 -6.30 3.22
N PHE A 80 10.04 -6.43 3.43
CA PHE A 80 10.99 -6.66 2.33
C PHE A 80 10.55 -7.85 1.45
N VAL A 81 10.44 -7.64 0.14
CA VAL A 81 9.99 -8.61 -0.89
C VAL A 81 8.65 -9.30 -0.61
N SER A 82 7.80 -8.71 0.23
CA SER A 82 6.45 -9.24 0.45
C SER A 82 5.55 -9.03 -0.76
N LYS A 83 4.53 -9.88 -0.92
CA LYS A 83 3.57 -9.83 -2.02
C LYS A 83 2.15 -9.64 -1.49
N PHE A 84 1.43 -8.64 -2.04
CA PHE A 84 0.01 -8.39 -1.79
C PHE A 84 -0.74 -8.48 -3.12
N GLU A 85 -1.64 -9.44 -3.24
CA GLU A 85 -2.42 -9.68 -4.45
C GLU A 85 -3.91 -9.56 -4.15
N ASN A 86 -4.60 -8.63 -4.80
CA ASN A 86 -6.02 -8.32 -4.58
C ASN A 86 -6.36 -8.04 -3.11
N CYS A 87 -5.42 -7.43 -2.36
CA CYS A 87 -5.60 -7.16 -0.93
C CYS A 87 -6.26 -5.80 -0.70
N LYS A 88 -6.96 -5.68 0.44
CA LYS A 88 -7.53 -4.43 0.92
C LYS A 88 -6.71 -3.95 2.14
N MET A 89 -6.06 -2.79 2.00
CA MET A 89 -5.18 -2.22 3.03
C MET A 89 -5.77 -0.93 3.65
N THR A 90 -7.07 -0.72 3.49
CA THR A 90 -7.76 0.55 3.78
C THR A 90 -7.46 1.09 5.18
N GLY A 91 -7.00 2.33 5.26
CA GLY A 91 -6.71 3.04 6.50
C GLY A 91 -5.48 2.56 7.26
N SER A 92 -4.68 1.66 6.69
CA SER A 92 -3.50 1.12 7.37
C SER A 92 -2.29 2.05 7.28
N ASP A 93 -1.46 2.02 8.34
CA ASP A 93 -0.26 2.85 8.48
C ASP A 93 1.01 2.05 8.21
N PHE A 94 1.78 2.48 7.19
CA PHE A 94 3.07 1.91 6.79
C PHE A 94 4.25 2.85 7.09
N SER A 95 4.07 3.82 7.97
CA SER A 95 5.13 4.77 8.30
C SER A 95 6.40 4.08 8.78
N SER A 96 7.54 4.49 8.22
CA SER A 96 8.86 3.92 8.54
C SER A 96 8.98 2.40 8.33
N SER A 97 8.07 1.75 7.63
CA SER A 97 8.19 0.34 7.26
C SER A 97 9.20 0.15 6.13
N ASN A 98 9.88 -1.01 6.13
CA ASN A 98 10.70 -1.42 5.01
C ASN A 98 9.83 -2.12 3.94
N MET A 99 9.53 -1.42 2.86
CA MET A 99 8.76 -1.94 1.73
C MET A 99 9.62 -2.16 0.47
N ASP A 100 10.93 -2.27 0.61
CA ASP A 100 11.81 -2.49 -0.54
C ASP A 100 11.51 -3.86 -1.21
N GLY A 101 11.36 -3.84 -2.53
CA GLY A 101 11.04 -5.04 -3.31
C GLY A 101 9.61 -5.58 -3.13
N ILE A 102 8.73 -4.86 -2.45
CA ILE A 102 7.33 -5.24 -2.29
C ILE A 102 6.66 -5.41 -3.66
N THR A 103 5.75 -6.37 -3.77
CA THR A 103 4.93 -6.55 -4.97
C THR A 103 3.46 -6.28 -4.61
N ILE A 104 2.85 -5.30 -5.27
CA ILE A 104 1.43 -4.96 -5.11
C ILE A 104 0.73 -5.22 -6.44
N LEU A 105 -0.13 -6.24 -6.48
CA LEU A 105 -0.92 -6.57 -7.66
C LEU A 105 -2.38 -6.23 -7.42
N LYS A 106 -2.82 -5.09 -7.94
CA LYS A 106 -4.17 -4.57 -7.73
C LYS A 106 -4.46 -4.29 -6.25
N GLY A 107 -5.73 -4.25 -5.88
CA GLY A 107 -6.17 -4.07 -4.50
C GLY A 107 -6.55 -2.64 -4.16
N ASP A 108 -7.02 -2.45 -2.92
CA ASP A 108 -7.49 -1.17 -2.39
C ASP A 108 -6.57 -0.69 -1.27
N TRP A 109 -5.78 0.33 -1.58
CA TRP A 109 -4.84 1.01 -0.68
C TRP A 109 -5.35 2.40 -0.28
N SER A 110 -6.68 2.58 -0.26
CA SER A 110 -7.30 3.86 0.11
C SER A 110 -7.01 4.24 1.56
N TYR A 111 -6.83 5.53 1.81
CA TYR A 111 -6.59 6.10 3.14
C TYR A 111 -5.32 5.58 3.84
N THR A 112 -4.41 4.92 3.12
CA THR A 112 -3.16 4.43 3.70
C THR A 112 -2.14 5.54 3.91
N ASN A 113 -1.33 5.41 4.95
CA ASN A 113 -0.13 6.22 5.14
C ASN A 113 1.06 5.51 4.50
N LEU A 114 1.50 6.01 3.33
CA LEU A 114 2.62 5.50 2.53
C LEU A 114 3.75 6.55 2.41
N ARG A 115 3.83 7.46 3.37
CA ARG A 115 4.85 8.52 3.35
C ARG A 115 6.26 7.93 3.36
N HIS A 116 7.16 8.59 2.60
CA HIS A 116 8.59 8.23 2.49
C HIS A 116 8.89 6.82 1.95
N THR A 117 7.88 6.10 1.43
CA THR A 117 8.07 4.75 0.88
C THR A 117 8.87 4.76 -0.42
N ARG A 118 9.55 3.64 -0.72
CA ARG A 118 10.31 3.45 -1.96
C ARG A 118 9.59 2.49 -2.89
N PHE A 119 9.04 3.03 -3.97
CA PHE A 119 8.28 2.30 -4.99
C PHE A 119 8.88 2.47 -6.39
N ILE A 120 10.21 2.51 -6.46
CA ILE A 120 10.93 2.71 -7.72
C ILE A 120 10.65 1.54 -8.67
N ARG A 121 10.21 1.84 -9.91
CA ARG A 121 9.89 0.87 -10.95
C ARG A 121 8.80 -0.15 -10.59
N GLN A 122 8.00 0.12 -9.59
CA GLN A 122 6.89 -0.75 -9.22
C GLN A 122 5.76 -0.72 -10.26
N ASP A 123 5.09 -1.85 -10.43
CA ASP A 123 3.88 -1.97 -11.24
C ASP A 123 2.66 -1.91 -10.32
N PHE A 124 1.96 -0.77 -10.35
CA PHE A 124 0.76 -0.52 -9.58
C PHE A 124 -0.50 -0.42 -10.43
N ARG A 125 -0.43 -0.85 -11.69
CA ARG A 125 -1.53 -0.68 -12.64
C ARG A 125 -2.89 -1.09 -12.10
N GLY A 126 -3.84 -0.15 -12.17
CA GLY A 126 -5.22 -0.35 -11.72
C GLY A 126 -5.37 -0.43 -10.20
N GLY A 127 -4.33 -0.12 -9.42
CA GLY A 127 -4.41 -0.03 -7.96
C GLY A 127 -5.23 1.18 -7.53
N ARG A 128 -5.89 1.08 -6.38
CA ARG A 128 -6.67 2.16 -5.80
C ARG A 128 -5.93 2.78 -4.61
N PHE A 129 -5.58 4.06 -4.75
CA PHE A 129 -4.89 4.88 -3.74
C PHE A 129 -5.71 6.12 -3.37
N PHE A 130 -7.04 5.96 -3.33
CA PHE A 130 -7.97 7.02 -3.00
C PHE A 130 -7.68 7.61 -1.61
N GLU A 131 -7.43 8.91 -1.53
CA GLU A 131 -7.04 9.63 -0.31
C GLU A 131 -5.83 9.02 0.43
N ALA A 132 -4.97 8.28 -0.24
CA ALA A 132 -3.73 7.79 0.35
C ALA A 132 -2.69 8.90 0.49
N ASP A 133 -1.89 8.86 1.54
CA ASP A 133 -0.77 9.79 1.72
C ASP A 133 0.54 9.17 1.20
N LEU A 134 0.94 9.61 0.01
CA LEU A 134 2.17 9.26 -0.68
C LEU A 134 3.19 10.42 -0.64
N SER A 135 3.04 11.33 0.32
CA SER A 135 3.96 12.46 0.44
C SER A 135 5.40 11.97 0.63
N GLU A 136 6.32 12.57 -0.12
CA GLU A 136 7.75 12.23 -0.14
C GLU A 136 8.05 10.77 -0.58
N ALA A 137 7.07 10.03 -1.10
CA ALA A 137 7.29 8.70 -1.66
C ALA A 137 8.13 8.77 -2.94
N ASN A 138 8.97 7.76 -3.16
CA ASN A 138 9.75 7.63 -4.40
C ASN A 138 9.06 6.67 -5.37
N LEU A 139 8.37 7.23 -6.37
CA LEU A 139 7.64 6.55 -7.44
C LEU A 139 8.38 6.65 -8.79
N GLU A 140 9.70 6.88 -8.78
CA GLU A 140 10.47 7.01 -10.01
C GLU A 140 10.32 5.79 -10.92
N LYS A 141 9.97 6.04 -12.19
CA LYS A 141 9.76 5.01 -13.22
C LYS A 141 8.66 3.98 -12.87
N ALA A 142 7.81 4.25 -11.89
CA ALA A 142 6.69 3.37 -11.57
C ALA A 142 5.64 3.38 -12.70
N ASP A 143 4.98 2.26 -12.91
CA ASP A 143 3.83 2.12 -13.78
C ASP A 143 2.54 2.33 -12.96
N LEU A 144 1.98 3.52 -13.08
CA LEU A 144 0.81 3.97 -12.35
C LEU A 144 -0.43 4.07 -13.25
N ARG A 145 -0.40 3.41 -14.41
CA ARG A 145 -1.49 3.49 -15.39
C ARG A 145 -2.79 2.96 -14.80
N ASN A 146 -3.86 3.70 -15.06
CA ASN A 146 -5.22 3.36 -14.61
C ASN A 146 -5.37 3.25 -13.09
N CYS A 147 -4.44 3.80 -12.30
CA CYS A 147 -4.61 3.90 -10.85
C CYS A 147 -5.69 4.93 -10.49
N ASP A 148 -6.28 4.77 -9.31
CA ASP A 148 -7.16 5.78 -8.71
C ASP A 148 -6.39 6.53 -7.61
N PHE A 149 -5.89 7.74 -7.94
CA PHE A 149 -5.25 8.66 -7.00
C PHE A 149 -6.17 9.82 -6.62
N THR A 150 -7.48 9.66 -6.79
CA THR A 150 -8.43 10.71 -6.40
C THR A 150 -8.16 11.17 -4.97
N ARG A 151 -7.87 12.48 -4.81
CA ARG A 151 -7.55 13.15 -3.55
C ARG A 151 -6.33 12.61 -2.81
N ALA A 152 -5.47 11.83 -3.47
CA ALA A 152 -4.21 11.37 -2.88
C ALA A 152 -3.25 12.53 -2.62
N LEU A 153 -2.48 12.46 -1.55
CA LEU A 153 -1.45 13.43 -1.21
C LEU A 153 -0.12 12.99 -1.82
N LEU A 154 0.40 13.79 -2.76
CA LEU A 154 1.67 13.54 -3.48
C LEU A 154 2.72 14.62 -3.20
N SER A 155 2.59 15.36 -2.10
CA SER A 155 3.52 16.45 -1.78
C SER A 155 4.96 15.96 -1.76
N LYS A 156 5.83 16.59 -2.56
CA LYS A 156 7.26 16.25 -2.73
C LYS A 156 7.51 14.80 -3.19
N ALA A 157 6.50 14.07 -3.65
CA ALA A 157 6.70 12.74 -4.23
C ALA A 157 7.60 12.83 -5.48
N LYS A 158 8.44 11.81 -5.68
CA LYS A 158 9.34 11.71 -6.83
C LYS A 158 8.70 10.84 -7.89
N LEU A 159 8.20 11.44 -8.98
CA LEU A 159 7.54 10.73 -10.08
C LEU A 159 8.38 10.71 -11.37
N GLN A 160 9.66 11.06 -11.34
CA GLN A 160 10.46 11.15 -12.55
C GLN A 160 10.41 9.86 -13.38
N GLY A 161 9.94 9.96 -14.62
CA GLY A 161 9.81 8.84 -15.54
C GLY A 161 8.65 7.88 -15.23
N ALA A 162 7.77 8.19 -14.28
CA ALA A 162 6.56 7.41 -14.03
C ALA A 162 5.54 7.56 -15.18
N ASP A 163 4.68 6.57 -15.33
CA ASP A 163 3.60 6.57 -16.31
C ASP A 163 2.25 6.63 -15.59
N ILE A 164 1.57 7.79 -15.66
CA ILE A 164 0.27 8.02 -14.99
C ILE A 164 -0.91 7.99 -15.98
N ARG A 165 -0.72 7.55 -17.23
CA ARG A 165 -1.79 7.54 -18.23
C ARG A 165 -3.00 6.73 -17.77
N GLY A 166 -4.20 7.28 -17.94
CA GLY A 166 -5.44 6.71 -17.46
C GLY A 166 -5.64 6.77 -15.95
N ALA A 167 -4.69 7.32 -15.19
CA ALA A 167 -4.87 7.48 -13.75
C ALA A 167 -5.88 8.58 -13.44
N LYS A 168 -6.76 8.33 -12.47
CA LYS A 168 -7.65 9.36 -11.91
C LYS A 168 -6.85 10.22 -10.94
N MET A 169 -6.83 11.51 -11.20
CA MET A 169 -6.03 12.48 -10.43
C MET A 169 -6.90 13.63 -9.88
N ASP A 170 -8.22 13.41 -9.76
CA ASP A 170 -9.13 14.43 -9.25
C ASP A 170 -8.76 14.85 -7.82
N GLY A 171 -8.64 16.14 -7.59
CA GLY A 171 -8.27 16.70 -6.28
C GLY A 171 -6.80 16.54 -5.89
N VAL A 172 -5.93 16.03 -6.78
CA VAL A 172 -4.48 16.03 -6.57
C VAL A 172 -3.91 17.42 -6.85
N ASP A 173 -3.09 17.93 -5.95
CA ASP A 173 -2.39 19.21 -6.13
C ASP A 173 -1.08 19.03 -6.90
N PHE A 174 -1.13 19.26 -8.22
CA PHE A 174 0.02 19.16 -9.11
C PHE A 174 1.13 20.20 -8.85
N LYS A 175 0.90 21.20 -8.00
CA LYS A 175 1.93 22.20 -7.64
C LYS A 175 2.94 21.67 -6.63
N THR A 176 2.63 20.57 -5.98
CA THR A 176 3.39 20.05 -4.83
C THR A 176 4.49 19.06 -5.19
N PHE A 177 4.56 18.63 -6.46
CA PHE A 177 5.57 17.68 -6.96
C PHE A 177 5.99 17.99 -8.41
N SER A 178 7.10 17.40 -8.84
CA SER A 178 7.65 17.61 -10.18
C SER A 178 7.11 16.59 -11.19
N LEU A 179 6.65 17.07 -12.35
CA LEU A 179 6.24 16.25 -13.49
C LEU A 179 7.37 16.01 -14.50
N LYS A 180 8.63 16.29 -14.17
CA LYS A 180 9.74 16.10 -15.09
C LYS A 180 9.84 14.65 -15.57
N GLY A 181 9.64 14.43 -16.88
CA GLY A 181 9.70 13.11 -17.50
C GLY A 181 8.54 12.18 -17.19
N VAL A 182 7.49 12.65 -16.52
CA VAL A 182 6.25 11.89 -16.30
C VAL A 182 5.50 11.73 -17.63
N ARG A 183 4.97 10.55 -17.88
CA ARG A 183 4.09 10.27 -19.02
C ARG A 183 2.64 10.40 -18.57
N MET A 184 1.90 11.25 -19.25
CA MET A 184 0.49 11.53 -18.98
C MET A 184 -0.31 11.55 -20.30
N ASP A 185 -1.61 11.41 -20.21
CA ASP A 185 -2.52 11.62 -21.32
C ASP A 185 -3.18 13.02 -21.29
N ARG A 186 -4.20 13.20 -22.12
CA ARG A 186 -4.90 14.49 -22.24
C ARG A 186 -5.60 14.89 -20.94
N GLU A 187 -6.24 13.94 -20.25
CA GLU A 187 -7.05 14.24 -19.06
C GLU A 187 -6.16 14.78 -17.94
N GLN A 188 -5.04 14.11 -17.66
CA GLN A 188 -4.10 14.60 -16.64
C GLN A 188 -3.45 15.93 -17.07
N SER A 189 -3.20 16.13 -18.36
CA SER A 189 -2.67 17.40 -18.87
C SER A 189 -3.63 18.56 -18.64
N VAL A 190 -4.93 18.33 -18.78
CA VAL A 190 -5.98 19.32 -18.47
C VAL A 190 -6.01 19.62 -16.97
N LEU A 191 -6.02 18.58 -16.12
CA LEU A 191 -6.00 18.74 -14.66
C LEU A 191 -4.76 19.52 -14.20
N PHE A 192 -3.61 19.23 -14.79
CA PHE A 192 -2.36 19.97 -14.54
C PHE A 192 -2.52 21.45 -14.90
N ALA A 193 -3.02 21.75 -16.10
CA ALA A 193 -3.22 23.13 -16.55
C ALA A 193 -4.20 23.89 -15.63
N LEU A 194 -5.33 23.28 -15.27
CA LEU A 194 -6.31 23.84 -14.35
C LEU A 194 -5.70 24.11 -12.96
N SER A 195 -4.90 23.18 -12.45
CA SER A 195 -4.23 23.35 -11.14
C SER A 195 -3.27 24.54 -11.11
N HIS A 196 -2.73 24.94 -12.29
CA HIS A 196 -1.86 26.09 -12.45
C HIS A 196 -2.60 27.37 -12.86
N GLY A 197 -3.94 27.35 -12.83
CA GLY A 197 -4.78 28.51 -13.08
C GLY A 197 -5.11 28.75 -14.55
N ALA A 198 -4.80 27.83 -15.46
CA ALA A 198 -5.23 27.92 -16.85
C ALA A 198 -6.76 27.74 -16.94
N LYS A 199 -7.37 28.38 -17.94
CA LYS A 199 -8.73 28.10 -18.39
C LYS A 199 -8.62 27.15 -19.58
N VAL A 200 -9.35 26.07 -19.56
CA VAL A 200 -9.38 25.08 -20.64
C VAL A 200 -10.78 25.08 -21.21
N ASP A 201 -10.90 25.43 -22.50
CA ASP A 201 -12.16 25.47 -23.25
C ASP A 201 -12.32 24.21 -24.08
#